data_33841c6e2e60b152d3652184736df5ea
#
_entry.id   33841c6e2e60b152d3652184736df5ea
#
_cell.length_a   1.000
_cell.length_b   1.000
_cell.length_c   1.000
_cell.angle_alpha   90.00
_cell.angle_beta   90.00
_cell.angle_gamma   90.00
#
_symmetry.space_group_name_H-M   'P 1'
#
loop_
_entity.id
_entity.type
_entity.pdbx_description
1 polymer ?
#
loop_
_entity_poly.entity_id
_entity_poly.type
_entity_poly.pdbx_seq_one_letter_code
_entity_poly.pdbx_strand_id
1 'polypeptide(L)'
;MFVPRQVKAVANVNIELLDLMYFQNSYNVPYRLKKGGDIEIKPILVKDYPLYEWSMSVLNIKKNEINDIEIIQMSYLDFLVNKLFVQDENELHKLLNIIRLCLGYESVSFDKDKGKICLLLCNKEGIIEKVINSKEFDDIAKIILFQNDFNYDDRYINPDVEAIMQEYSKVKYGDINNPTLEQRKAFVSSKIGKTFSELNEIPYREFDLVYHSALNGEIYIAQKIIQGSYKYDVKEDIKHPLFEKKKDPYSEVFDDPSVLQNKGIQGASQLNTLNFNESQKE
;
A
#
# COMPACT_ATOMS: atom_id res chain seq x y z
N MET A 1 4.17 8.49 -29.04
CA MET A 1 4.62 8.12 -27.70
C MET A 1 4.74 9.40 -26.88
N PHE A 2 3.83 9.65 -25.97
CA PHE A 2 3.81 10.90 -25.18
C PHE A 2 4.76 10.69 -23.99
N VAL A 3 5.91 11.33 -23.98
CA VAL A 3 6.79 11.36 -22.82
C VAL A 3 6.30 12.49 -21.93
N PRO A 4 5.84 12.24 -20.70
CA PRO A 4 5.39 13.30 -19.82
C PRO A 4 6.55 14.25 -19.53
N ARG A 5 6.32 15.56 -19.64
CA ARG A 5 7.28 16.58 -19.22
C ARG A 5 7.60 16.40 -17.74
N GLN A 6 8.89 16.47 -17.39
CA GLN A 6 9.40 16.40 -16.02
C GLN A 6 8.53 17.22 -15.05
N VAL A 7 7.93 16.51 -14.10
CA VAL A 7 7.20 17.14 -12.98
C VAL A 7 8.25 17.75 -12.06
N LYS A 8 8.15 19.05 -11.81
CA LYS A 8 8.99 19.73 -10.80
C LYS A 8 8.80 19.03 -9.46
N ALA A 9 9.88 18.79 -8.73
CA ALA A 9 9.88 18.22 -7.39
C ALA A 9 8.78 18.85 -6.53
N VAL A 10 7.78 18.05 -6.17
CA VAL A 10 6.63 18.51 -5.39
C VAL A 10 7.02 18.41 -3.92
N ALA A 11 6.86 19.49 -3.17
CA ALA A 11 7.19 19.54 -1.74
C ALA A 11 6.33 18.62 -0.87
N ASN A 12 5.21 18.11 -1.41
CA ASN A 12 4.40 17.02 -0.89
C ASN A 12 4.02 16.14 -2.07
N VAL A 13 4.32 14.83 -1.96
CA VAL A 13 4.00 13.84 -2.98
C VAL A 13 2.47 13.75 -3.12
N ASN A 14 1.95 14.17 -4.27
CA ASN A 14 0.54 13.99 -4.60
C ASN A 14 0.33 12.62 -5.23
N ILE A 15 -0.10 11.66 -4.42
CA ILE A 15 -0.29 10.26 -4.83
C ILE A 15 -1.35 10.13 -5.93
N GLU A 16 -2.47 10.87 -5.87
CA GLU A 16 -3.52 10.81 -6.87
C GLU A 16 -3.00 11.23 -8.26
N LEU A 17 -2.18 12.30 -8.30
CA LEU A 17 -1.55 12.73 -9.55
C LEU A 17 -0.53 11.70 -10.06
N LEU A 18 0.26 11.10 -9.17
CA LEU A 18 1.20 10.05 -9.54
C LEU A 18 0.49 8.79 -10.03
N ASP A 19 -0.63 8.43 -9.42
CA ASP A 19 -1.45 7.30 -9.86
C ASP A 19 -1.91 7.49 -11.31
N LEU A 20 -2.49 8.64 -11.62
CA LEU A 20 -2.97 8.96 -12.98
C LEU A 20 -1.82 9.00 -14.01
N MET A 21 -0.66 9.53 -13.63
CA MET A 21 0.44 9.75 -14.59
C MET A 21 1.35 8.53 -14.77
N TYR A 22 1.55 7.76 -13.71
CA TYR A 22 2.60 6.72 -13.68
C TYR A 22 2.08 5.35 -13.25
N PHE A 23 1.33 5.25 -12.12
CA PHE A 23 1.02 3.95 -11.54
C PHE A 23 0.05 3.14 -12.41
N GLN A 24 -0.99 3.79 -12.95
CA GLN A 24 -1.98 3.12 -13.82
C GLN A 24 -1.37 2.56 -15.11
N ASN A 25 -0.24 3.10 -15.55
CA ASN A 25 0.48 2.66 -16.73
C ASN A 25 1.75 1.88 -16.40
N SER A 26 2.01 1.60 -15.13
CA SER A 26 3.22 0.90 -14.65
C SER A 26 4.52 1.56 -15.09
N TYR A 27 4.53 2.89 -15.22
CA TYR A 27 5.72 3.65 -15.58
C TYR A 27 6.64 3.88 -14.37
N ASN A 28 7.93 4.02 -14.63
CA ASN A 28 8.88 4.51 -13.63
C ASN A 28 8.49 5.91 -13.17
N VAL A 29 8.53 6.17 -11.87
CA VAL A 29 8.26 7.49 -11.30
C VAL A 29 9.57 8.25 -11.16
N PRO A 30 9.74 9.37 -11.89
CA PRO A 30 10.91 10.22 -11.70
C PRO A 30 10.75 11.03 -10.40
N TYR A 31 11.76 10.95 -9.53
CA TYR A 31 11.80 11.71 -8.29
C TYR A 31 13.09 12.54 -8.24
N ARG A 32 12.95 13.84 -7.95
CA ARG A 32 14.09 14.76 -7.90
C ARG A 32 14.58 14.94 -6.47
N LEU A 33 15.81 14.51 -6.23
CA LEU A 33 16.50 14.72 -4.96
C LEU A 33 17.04 16.16 -4.85
N LYS A 34 17.13 16.65 -3.63
CA LYS A 34 17.78 17.95 -3.35
C LYS A 34 19.28 17.92 -3.59
N LYS A 35 19.91 16.77 -3.34
CA LYS A 35 21.31 16.51 -3.58
C LYS A 35 21.45 15.23 -4.41
N GLY A 36 22.11 15.28 -5.56
CA GLY A 36 22.37 14.10 -6.37
C GLY A 36 21.52 13.93 -7.63
N GLY A 37 20.65 14.92 -7.96
CA GLY A 37 19.84 14.90 -9.19
C GLY A 37 18.63 13.98 -9.12
N ASP A 38 18.20 13.45 -10.26
CA ASP A 38 16.98 12.66 -10.37
C ASP A 38 17.25 11.17 -10.11
N ILE A 39 16.28 10.48 -9.53
CA ILE A 39 16.21 9.01 -9.44
C ILE A 39 14.91 8.53 -10.08
N GLU A 40 14.90 7.27 -10.51
CA GLU A 40 13.71 6.61 -11.03
C GLU A 40 13.27 5.53 -10.06
N ILE A 41 11.99 5.57 -9.66
CA ILE A 41 11.37 4.55 -8.83
C ILE A 41 10.62 3.62 -9.77
N LYS A 42 11.02 2.34 -9.77
CA LYS A 42 10.50 1.31 -10.68
C LYS A 42 9.41 0.49 -10.01
N PRO A 43 8.34 0.14 -10.75
CA PRO A 43 7.40 -0.87 -10.27
C PRO A 43 8.10 -2.23 -10.20
N ILE A 44 7.72 -3.07 -9.23
CA ILE A 44 8.23 -4.44 -9.14
C ILE A 44 7.56 -5.33 -10.17
N LEU A 45 8.28 -6.37 -10.58
CA LEU A 45 7.75 -7.41 -11.47
C LEU A 45 7.15 -8.58 -10.65
N VAL A 46 6.27 -9.33 -11.26
CA VAL A 46 5.62 -10.50 -10.62
C VAL A 46 6.65 -11.50 -10.09
N LYS A 47 7.77 -11.71 -10.80
CA LYS A 47 8.85 -12.59 -10.35
C LYS A 47 9.52 -12.13 -9.05
N ASP A 48 9.54 -10.83 -8.81
CA ASP A 48 10.22 -10.20 -7.68
C ASP A 48 9.29 -10.00 -6.47
N TYR A 49 7.97 -10.25 -6.66
CA TYR A 49 6.97 -10.01 -5.63
C TYR A 49 7.23 -10.78 -4.32
N PRO A 50 7.63 -12.06 -4.30
CA PRO A 50 7.88 -12.75 -3.03
C PRO A 50 8.97 -12.08 -2.19
N LEU A 51 10.03 -11.59 -2.84
CA LEU A 51 11.10 -10.86 -2.15
C LEU A 51 10.63 -9.47 -1.68
N TYR A 52 9.84 -8.81 -2.52
CA TYR A 52 9.23 -7.52 -2.16
C TYR A 52 8.26 -7.68 -0.99
N GLU A 53 7.33 -8.64 -1.02
CA GLU A 53 6.34 -8.90 0.03
C GLU A 53 7.01 -9.14 1.38
N TRP A 54 8.08 -9.94 1.41
CA TRP A 54 8.88 -10.15 2.62
C TRP A 54 9.55 -8.85 3.10
N SER A 55 10.00 -8.01 2.17
CA SER A 55 10.81 -6.84 2.47
C SER A 55 10.00 -5.58 2.75
N MET A 56 8.78 -5.47 2.20
CA MET A 56 7.97 -4.23 2.31
C MET A 56 7.59 -3.89 3.75
N SER A 57 7.60 -4.85 4.64
CA SER A 57 7.31 -4.63 6.06
C SER A 57 8.18 -3.53 6.66
N VAL A 58 9.45 -3.40 6.24
CA VAL A 58 10.37 -2.36 6.72
C VAL A 58 9.93 -0.93 6.34
N LEU A 59 9.12 -0.75 5.30
CA LEU A 59 8.58 0.54 4.89
C LEU A 59 7.24 0.88 5.56
N ASN A 60 6.57 -0.11 6.15
CA ASN A 60 5.19 0.04 6.66
C ASN A 60 5.10 -0.13 8.19
N ILE A 61 6.20 0.07 8.92
CA ILE A 61 6.18 0.01 10.38
C ILE A 61 5.49 1.25 10.93
N LYS A 62 4.40 1.04 11.66
CA LYS A 62 3.65 2.12 12.30
C LYS A 62 4.35 2.61 13.57
N LYS A 63 5.51 3.30 13.41
CA LYS A 63 6.33 3.76 14.55
C LYS A 63 5.57 4.63 15.56
N ASN A 64 4.53 5.33 15.12
CA ASN A 64 3.72 6.19 15.98
C ASN A 64 2.77 5.41 16.91
N GLU A 65 2.60 4.11 16.69
CA GLU A 65 1.86 3.21 17.58
C GLU A 65 2.76 2.64 18.68
N ILE A 66 4.08 2.81 18.56
CA ILE A 66 5.03 2.45 19.60
C ILE A 66 4.90 3.50 20.72
N ASN A 67 4.58 3.04 21.93
CA ASN A 67 4.31 3.91 23.06
C ASN A 67 5.62 4.49 23.68
N ASP A 68 6.43 5.17 22.86
CA ASP A 68 7.70 5.80 23.20
C ASP A 68 7.80 7.17 22.52
N ILE A 69 7.82 8.24 23.31
CA ILE A 69 7.86 9.62 22.84
C ILE A 69 9.10 9.90 22.00
N GLU A 70 10.25 9.31 22.36
CA GLU A 70 11.50 9.48 21.59
C GLU A 70 11.34 8.92 20.17
N ILE A 71 10.77 7.72 20.05
CA ILE A 71 10.51 7.07 18.75
C ILE A 71 9.50 7.87 17.92
N ILE A 72 8.42 8.38 18.53
CA ILE A 72 7.41 9.17 17.84
C ILE A 72 8.02 10.44 17.22
N GLN A 73 8.94 11.10 17.94
CA GLN A 73 9.57 12.34 17.50
C GLN A 73 10.70 12.14 16.47
N MET A 74 11.25 10.93 16.35
CA MET A 74 12.28 10.62 15.34
C MET A 74 11.70 10.68 13.93
N SER A 75 12.54 11.01 12.93
CA SER A 75 12.19 10.71 11.54
C SER A 75 12.09 9.20 11.32
N TYR A 76 11.41 8.77 10.27
CA TYR A 76 11.29 7.34 9.99
C TYR A 76 12.65 6.71 9.72
N LEU A 77 13.52 7.38 8.94
CA LEU A 77 14.87 6.91 8.65
C LEU A 77 15.75 6.84 9.92
N ASP A 78 15.63 7.84 10.82
CA ASP A 78 16.34 7.80 12.11
C ASP A 78 15.87 6.63 12.98
N PHE A 79 14.58 6.33 12.98
CA PHE A 79 14.01 5.17 13.69
C PHE A 79 14.55 3.85 13.13
N LEU A 80 14.55 3.69 11.82
CA LEU A 80 15.09 2.47 11.18
C LEU A 80 16.53 2.23 11.59
N VAL A 81 17.39 3.26 11.45
CA VAL A 81 18.84 3.10 11.66
C VAL A 81 19.20 2.97 13.14
N ASN A 82 18.63 3.80 14.02
CA ASN A 82 19.06 3.86 15.41
C ASN A 82 18.34 2.84 16.33
N LYS A 83 17.18 2.34 15.93
CA LYS A 83 16.39 1.42 16.77
C LYS A 83 16.23 0.06 16.09
N LEU A 84 15.72 0.02 14.87
CA LEU A 84 15.33 -1.24 14.23
C LEU A 84 16.53 -2.06 13.76
N PHE A 85 17.44 -1.48 12.98
CA PHE A 85 18.61 -2.21 12.43
C PHE A 85 19.63 -2.62 13.49
N VAL A 86 19.63 -1.93 14.64
CA VAL A 86 20.45 -2.31 15.79
C VAL A 86 19.90 -3.55 16.49
N GLN A 87 18.58 -3.75 16.45
CA GLN A 87 17.91 -4.89 17.09
C GLN A 87 17.86 -6.12 16.17
N ASP A 88 17.63 -5.92 14.88
CA ASP A 88 17.51 -7.00 13.91
C ASP A 88 18.17 -6.61 12.56
N GLU A 89 19.27 -7.26 12.24
CA GLU A 89 20.00 -7.06 10.98
C GLU A 89 19.16 -7.46 9.74
N ASN A 90 18.20 -8.36 9.89
CA ASN A 90 17.32 -8.74 8.77
C ASN A 90 16.50 -7.56 8.25
N GLU A 91 16.17 -6.60 9.12
CA GLU A 91 15.44 -5.40 8.68
C GLU A 91 16.28 -4.51 7.77
N LEU A 92 17.59 -4.46 7.95
CA LEU A 92 18.50 -3.82 7.01
C LEU A 92 18.52 -4.56 5.66
N HIS A 93 18.53 -5.89 5.66
CA HIS A 93 18.46 -6.69 4.44
C HIS A 93 17.15 -6.47 3.69
N LYS A 94 16.03 -6.31 4.38
CA LYS A 94 14.76 -5.94 3.77
C LYS A 94 14.84 -4.59 3.07
N LEU A 95 15.41 -3.57 3.72
CA LEU A 95 15.60 -2.27 3.08
C LEU A 95 16.49 -2.35 1.84
N LEU A 96 17.59 -3.11 1.91
CA LEU A 96 18.47 -3.34 0.76
C LEU A 96 17.73 -3.97 -0.42
N ASN A 97 16.89 -4.96 -0.17
CA ASN A 97 16.09 -5.59 -1.23
C ASN A 97 15.13 -4.60 -1.89
N ILE A 98 14.43 -3.78 -1.11
CA ILE A 98 13.54 -2.74 -1.66
C ILE A 98 14.32 -1.76 -2.53
N ILE A 99 15.47 -1.30 -2.06
CA ILE A 99 16.30 -0.36 -2.81
C ILE A 99 16.80 -0.99 -4.11
N ARG A 100 17.23 -2.25 -4.07
CA ARG A 100 17.67 -2.99 -5.27
C ARG A 100 16.52 -3.16 -6.27
N LEU A 101 15.34 -3.58 -5.81
CA LEU A 101 14.20 -3.85 -6.67
C LEU A 101 13.61 -2.56 -7.26
N CYS A 102 13.42 -1.54 -6.44
CA CYS A 102 12.68 -0.34 -6.85
C CYS A 102 13.57 0.80 -7.34
N LEU A 103 14.82 0.92 -6.84
CA LEU A 103 15.73 2.01 -7.22
C LEU A 103 16.92 1.55 -8.06
N GLY A 104 17.23 0.24 -8.05
CA GLY A 104 18.31 -0.34 -8.85
C GLY A 104 19.72 -0.13 -8.28
N TYR A 105 19.87 0.19 -6.99
CA TYR A 105 21.15 0.31 -6.30
C TYR A 105 21.50 -0.96 -5.53
N GLU A 106 22.78 -1.36 -5.54
CA GLU A 106 23.21 -2.65 -5.00
C GLU A 106 23.55 -2.59 -3.50
N SER A 107 23.95 -1.43 -3.02
CA SER A 107 24.32 -1.25 -1.62
C SER A 107 23.91 0.13 -1.09
N VAL A 108 23.83 0.23 0.22
CA VAL A 108 23.55 1.47 0.93
C VAL A 108 24.54 1.67 2.06
N SER A 109 24.76 2.92 2.39
CA SER A 109 25.38 3.30 3.66
C SER A 109 24.61 4.45 4.29
N PHE A 110 24.96 4.79 5.53
CA PHE A 110 24.30 5.86 6.26
C PHE A 110 25.33 6.88 6.73
N ASP A 111 25.00 8.14 6.60
CA ASP A 111 25.84 9.26 7.08
C ASP A 111 24.97 10.28 7.81
N LYS A 112 25.59 11.18 8.56
CA LYS A 112 24.91 12.27 9.26
C LYS A 112 25.18 13.60 8.58
N ASP A 113 24.14 14.22 8.00
CA ASP A 113 24.19 15.60 7.53
C ASP A 113 23.45 16.49 8.53
N LYS A 114 24.18 17.40 9.18
CA LYS A 114 23.64 18.33 10.20
C LYS A 114 22.86 17.64 11.34
N GLY A 115 23.36 16.49 11.79
CA GLY A 115 22.78 15.71 12.89
C GLY A 115 21.58 14.84 12.50
N LYS A 116 21.19 14.79 11.21
CA LYS A 116 20.13 13.91 10.69
C LYS A 116 20.75 12.82 9.84
N ILE A 117 20.17 11.63 9.91
CA ILE A 117 20.63 10.49 9.10
C ILE A 117 20.21 10.72 7.65
N CYS A 118 21.14 10.46 6.74
CA CYS A 118 20.94 10.40 5.30
C CYS A 118 21.23 8.98 4.81
N LEU A 119 20.45 8.51 3.86
CA LEU A 119 20.68 7.27 3.15
C LEU A 119 21.53 7.57 1.91
N LEU A 120 22.65 6.86 1.78
CA LEU A 120 23.57 6.96 0.67
C LEU A 120 23.36 5.74 -0.23
N LEU A 121 23.00 5.98 -1.49
CA LEU A 121 22.87 4.92 -2.49
C LEU A 121 24.20 4.76 -3.21
N CYS A 122 24.71 3.53 -3.20
CA CYS A 122 26.00 3.19 -3.79
C CYS A 122 25.82 2.26 -4.99
N ASN A 123 26.70 2.42 -5.99
CA ASN A 123 26.79 1.50 -7.11
C ASN A 123 27.50 0.19 -6.72
N LYS A 124 27.73 -0.71 -7.70
CA LYS A 124 28.43 -2.00 -7.48
C LYS A 124 29.85 -1.86 -6.98
N GLU A 125 30.48 -0.71 -7.23
CA GLU A 125 31.85 -0.41 -6.83
C GLU A 125 31.92 0.24 -5.43
N GLY A 126 30.75 0.46 -4.78
CA GLY A 126 30.67 1.13 -3.49
C GLY A 126 30.78 2.66 -3.58
N ILE A 127 30.74 3.24 -4.79
CA ILE A 127 30.79 4.69 -4.98
C ILE A 127 29.38 5.27 -4.71
N ILE A 128 29.33 6.33 -3.89
CA ILE A 128 28.09 7.04 -3.56
C ILE A 128 27.64 7.82 -4.80
N GLU A 129 26.46 7.49 -5.31
CA GLU A 129 25.85 8.18 -6.45
C GLU A 129 24.73 9.14 -6.03
N LYS A 130 23.98 8.80 -5.00
CA LYS A 130 22.83 9.57 -4.54
C LYS A 130 22.80 9.71 -3.03
N VAL A 131 22.26 10.83 -2.55
CA VAL A 131 22.07 11.11 -1.12
C VAL A 131 20.59 11.44 -0.90
N ILE A 132 19.96 10.65 -0.07
CA ILE A 132 18.52 10.77 0.27
C ILE A 132 18.42 11.21 1.72
N ASN A 133 17.79 12.36 1.99
CA ASN A 133 17.50 12.79 3.34
C ASN A 133 16.23 12.13 3.88
N SER A 134 15.96 12.25 5.19
CA SER A 134 14.83 11.60 5.83
C SER A 134 13.48 11.92 5.19
N LYS A 135 13.24 13.18 4.78
CA LYS A 135 11.96 13.56 4.15
C LYS A 135 11.82 12.96 2.76
N GLU A 136 12.89 12.94 1.99
CA GLU A 136 12.92 12.32 0.66
C GLU A 136 12.74 10.80 0.77
N PHE A 137 13.28 10.20 1.84
CA PHE A 137 13.06 8.78 2.14
C PHE A 137 11.59 8.47 2.39
N ASP A 138 10.90 9.29 3.20
CA ASP A 138 9.47 9.15 3.46
C ASP A 138 8.64 9.26 2.16
N ASP A 139 8.97 10.24 1.31
CA ASP A 139 8.31 10.43 0.01
C ASP A 139 8.54 9.21 -0.92
N ILE A 140 9.77 8.71 -0.99
CA ILE A 140 10.14 7.56 -1.83
C ILE A 140 9.47 6.28 -1.31
N ALA A 141 9.50 6.04 0.00
CA ALA A 141 8.83 4.91 0.62
C ALA A 141 7.33 4.91 0.31
N LYS A 142 6.68 6.07 0.44
CA LYS A 142 5.27 6.23 0.09
C LYS A 142 5.01 5.93 -1.39
N ILE A 143 5.83 6.44 -2.31
CA ILE A 143 5.70 6.15 -3.74
C ILE A 143 5.82 4.65 -4.01
N ILE A 144 6.82 3.98 -3.42
CA ILE A 144 7.05 2.54 -3.60
C ILE A 144 5.82 1.73 -3.14
N LEU A 145 5.25 2.06 -1.98
CA LEU A 145 4.08 1.35 -1.46
C LEU A 145 2.86 1.52 -2.37
N PHE A 146 2.51 2.75 -2.71
CA PHE A 146 1.33 3.03 -3.57
C PHE A 146 1.51 2.56 -5.02
N GLN A 147 2.73 2.57 -5.56
CA GLN A 147 3.01 2.11 -6.92
C GLN A 147 2.79 0.60 -7.07
N ASN A 148 3.08 -0.17 -6.04
CA ASN A 148 3.08 -1.63 -6.11
C ASN A 148 1.82 -2.28 -5.50
N ASP A 149 1.04 -1.55 -4.70
CA ASP A 149 -0.23 -2.03 -4.15
C ASP A 149 -1.34 -1.00 -4.42
N PHE A 150 -2.30 -1.36 -5.29
CA PHE A 150 -3.42 -0.47 -5.61
C PHE A 150 -4.47 -0.37 -4.49
N ASN A 151 -4.42 -1.24 -3.50
CA ASN A 151 -5.26 -1.20 -2.30
C ASN A 151 -4.55 -0.59 -1.10
N TYR A 152 -3.28 -0.16 -1.24
CA TYR A 152 -2.55 0.42 -0.14
C TYR A 152 -3.26 1.69 0.37
N ASP A 153 -3.42 1.75 1.68
CA ASP A 153 -4.06 2.85 2.39
C ASP A 153 -3.14 3.33 3.52
N ASP A 154 -2.75 4.60 3.49
CA ASP A 154 -1.87 5.21 4.49
C ASP A 154 -2.66 5.96 5.58
N ARG A 155 -3.99 5.86 5.58
CA ARG A 155 -4.83 6.46 6.61
C ARG A 155 -4.54 5.85 7.97
N TYR A 156 -4.36 6.71 8.95
CA TYR A 156 -4.25 6.25 10.34
C TYR A 156 -5.59 5.65 10.80
N ILE A 157 -5.54 4.45 11.30
CA ILE A 157 -6.66 3.78 11.92
C ILE A 157 -6.25 3.47 13.35
N ASN A 158 -7.16 3.72 14.29
CA ASN A 158 -6.92 3.34 15.67
C ASN A 158 -6.67 1.82 15.76
N PRO A 159 -5.57 1.35 16.38
CA PRO A 159 -5.23 -0.07 16.49
C PRO A 159 -6.36 -0.93 17.09
N ASP A 160 -7.11 -0.40 18.05
CA ASP A 160 -8.24 -1.11 18.64
C ASP A 160 -9.35 -1.36 17.61
N VAL A 161 -9.62 -0.37 16.74
CA VAL A 161 -10.59 -0.50 15.65
C VAL A 161 -10.11 -1.50 14.62
N GLU A 162 -8.83 -1.47 14.27
CA GLU A 162 -8.22 -2.42 13.34
C GLU A 162 -8.32 -3.87 13.87
N ALA A 163 -8.03 -4.09 15.15
CA ALA A 163 -8.18 -5.39 15.80
C ALA A 163 -9.63 -5.91 15.76
N ILE A 164 -10.60 -5.05 16.09
CA ILE A 164 -12.04 -5.38 16.01
C ILE A 164 -12.43 -5.74 14.57
N MET A 165 -11.95 -5.00 13.58
CA MET A 165 -12.25 -5.30 12.17
C MET A 165 -11.66 -6.63 11.71
N GLN A 166 -10.43 -6.95 12.13
CA GLN A 166 -9.82 -8.24 11.83
C GLN A 166 -10.60 -9.39 12.46
N GLU A 167 -11.05 -9.25 13.71
CA GLU A 167 -11.87 -10.24 14.38
C GLU A 167 -13.24 -10.40 13.71
N TYR A 168 -13.90 -9.29 13.36
CA TYR A 168 -15.15 -9.29 12.62
C TYR A 168 -15.02 -9.99 11.27
N SER A 169 -13.95 -9.72 10.53
CA SER A 169 -13.66 -10.37 9.25
C SER A 169 -13.48 -11.88 9.40
N LYS A 170 -12.76 -12.33 10.43
CA LYS A 170 -12.61 -13.76 10.74
C LYS A 170 -13.94 -14.44 11.05
N VAL A 171 -14.80 -13.78 11.83
CA VAL A 171 -16.13 -14.30 12.18
C VAL A 171 -17.04 -14.37 10.96
N LYS A 172 -17.01 -13.33 10.09
CA LYS A 172 -17.90 -13.21 8.94
C LYS A 172 -17.49 -14.10 7.77
N TYR A 173 -16.20 -14.21 7.50
CA TYR A 173 -15.67 -14.88 6.31
C TYR A 173 -14.91 -16.17 6.62
N GLY A 174 -14.67 -16.49 7.89
CA GLY A 174 -13.85 -17.62 8.31
C GLY A 174 -12.35 -17.38 8.02
N ASP A 175 -11.58 -18.45 8.20
CA ASP A 175 -10.16 -18.42 7.80
C ASP A 175 -10.06 -18.50 6.26
N ILE A 176 -9.99 -17.34 5.62
CA ILE A 176 -9.78 -17.28 4.17
C ILE A 176 -8.31 -17.60 3.90
N ASN A 177 -8.04 -18.75 3.32
CA ASN A 177 -6.73 -19.05 2.78
C ASN A 177 -6.50 -18.19 1.52
N ASN A 178 -5.66 -17.18 1.65
CA ASN A 178 -5.23 -16.41 0.49
C ASN A 178 -4.49 -17.33 -0.50
N PRO A 179 -4.85 -17.31 -1.79
CA PRO A 179 -4.17 -18.14 -2.77
C PRO A 179 -2.70 -17.72 -2.91
N THR A 180 -1.83 -18.72 -3.04
CA THR A 180 -0.40 -18.48 -3.29
C THR A 180 -0.18 -17.75 -4.61
N LEU A 181 0.97 -17.10 -4.76
CA LEU A 181 1.33 -16.43 -6.02
C LEU A 181 1.27 -17.41 -7.21
N GLU A 182 1.68 -18.67 -7.02
CA GLU A 182 1.62 -19.69 -8.05
C GLU A 182 0.17 -19.99 -8.47
N GLN A 183 -0.74 -20.14 -7.52
CA GLN A 183 -2.17 -20.33 -7.80
C GLN A 183 -2.77 -19.12 -8.52
N ARG A 184 -2.41 -17.89 -8.11
CA ARG A 184 -2.84 -16.66 -8.80
C ARG A 184 -2.30 -16.62 -10.24
N LYS A 185 -1.03 -17.00 -10.48
CA LYS A 185 -0.44 -17.12 -11.83
C LYS A 185 -1.18 -18.16 -12.68
N ALA A 186 -1.49 -19.32 -12.13
CA ALA A 186 -2.23 -20.35 -12.84
C ALA A 186 -3.62 -19.87 -13.27
N PHE A 187 -4.33 -19.20 -12.36
CA PHE A 187 -5.64 -18.60 -12.65
C PHE A 187 -5.55 -17.53 -13.76
N VAL A 188 -4.66 -16.55 -13.62
CA VAL A 188 -4.49 -15.48 -14.62
C VAL A 188 -4.05 -16.05 -15.97
N SER A 189 -3.09 -16.99 -15.99
CA SER A 189 -2.64 -17.69 -17.20
C SER A 189 -3.81 -18.31 -17.96
N SER A 190 -4.71 -19.00 -17.25
CA SER A 190 -5.90 -19.62 -17.85
C SER A 190 -6.88 -18.63 -18.44
N LYS A 191 -6.92 -17.38 -17.95
CA LYS A 191 -7.85 -16.32 -18.40
C LYS A 191 -7.33 -15.52 -19.58
N ILE A 192 -6.04 -15.20 -19.59
CA ILE A 192 -5.46 -14.32 -20.62
C ILE A 192 -4.54 -15.05 -21.60
N GLY A 193 -4.31 -16.37 -21.41
CA GLY A 193 -3.51 -17.19 -22.33
C GLY A 193 -2.00 -16.92 -22.27
N LYS A 194 -1.49 -16.22 -21.25
CA LYS A 194 -0.06 -15.97 -21.06
C LYS A 194 0.59 -17.09 -20.26
N THR A 195 1.81 -17.43 -20.62
CA THR A 195 2.64 -18.38 -19.88
C THR A 195 3.14 -17.79 -18.56
N PHE A 196 3.59 -18.63 -17.63
CA PHE A 196 4.20 -18.17 -16.37
C PHE A 196 5.43 -17.30 -16.60
N SER A 197 6.21 -17.61 -17.65
CA SER A 197 7.39 -16.80 -18.02
C SER A 197 6.99 -15.39 -18.41
N GLU A 198 5.93 -15.24 -19.24
CA GLU A 198 5.44 -13.93 -19.64
C GLU A 198 4.80 -13.17 -18.47
N LEU A 199 4.08 -13.89 -17.58
CA LEU A 199 3.51 -13.28 -16.36
C LEU A 199 4.60 -12.76 -15.42
N ASN A 200 5.74 -13.39 -15.35
CA ASN A 200 6.85 -12.98 -14.50
C ASN A 200 7.43 -11.59 -14.87
N GLU A 201 7.30 -11.19 -16.12
CA GLU A 201 7.81 -9.90 -16.63
C GLU A 201 6.76 -8.77 -16.61
N ILE A 202 5.57 -9.06 -16.10
CA ILE A 202 4.51 -8.04 -15.93
C ILE A 202 4.75 -7.30 -14.59
N PRO A 203 4.53 -5.98 -14.52
CA PRO A 203 4.47 -5.25 -13.25
C PRO A 203 3.43 -5.87 -12.30
N TYR A 204 3.79 -6.06 -11.03
CA TYR A 204 2.95 -6.77 -10.07
C TYR A 204 1.57 -6.11 -9.90
N ARG A 205 1.50 -4.78 -9.84
CA ARG A 205 0.22 -4.05 -9.74
C ARG A 205 -0.72 -4.37 -10.90
N GLU A 206 -0.20 -4.43 -12.13
CA GLU A 206 -0.99 -4.79 -13.31
C GLU A 206 -1.49 -6.23 -13.23
N PHE A 207 -0.61 -7.15 -12.86
CA PHE A 207 -0.97 -8.56 -12.64
C PHE A 207 -2.07 -8.71 -11.60
N ASP A 208 -1.95 -8.03 -10.47
CA ASP A 208 -2.89 -8.11 -9.36
C ASP A 208 -4.26 -7.53 -9.74
N LEU A 209 -4.30 -6.42 -10.49
CA LEU A 209 -5.53 -5.86 -11.07
C LEU A 209 -6.21 -6.83 -12.02
N VAL A 210 -5.44 -7.51 -12.90
CA VAL A 210 -5.99 -8.52 -13.82
C VAL A 210 -6.54 -9.71 -13.03
N TYR A 211 -5.81 -10.17 -12.01
CA TYR A 211 -6.25 -11.25 -11.13
C TYR A 211 -7.58 -10.93 -10.45
N HIS A 212 -7.69 -9.78 -9.79
CA HIS A 212 -8.92 -9.37 -9.11
C HIS A 212 -10.08 -9.12 -10.07
N SER A 213 -9.82 -8.52 -11.23
CA SER A 213 -10.86 -8.32 -12.26
C SER A 213 -11.42 -9.65 -12.77
N ALA A 214 -10.55 -10.61 -13.06
CA ALA A 214 -10.96 -11.93 -13.53
C ALA A 214 -11.72 -12.70 -12.44
N LEU A 215 -11.24 -12.67 -11.18
CA LEU A 215 -11.89 -13.30 -10.05
C LEU A 215 -13.29 -12.72 -9.80
N ASN A 216 -13.42 -11.40 -9.79
CA ASN A 216 -14.70 -10.71 -9.62
C ASN A 216 -15.68 -11.04 -10.75
N GLY A 217 -15.17 -11.18 -11.96
CA GLY A 217 -15.99 -11.63 -13.11
C GLY A 217 -16.56 -13.03 -12.90
N GLU A 218 -15.75 -13.99 -12.45
CA GLU A 218 -16.20 -15.34 -12.14
C GLU A 218 -17.23 -15.37 -11.00
N ILE A 219 -16.99 -14.63 -9.93
CA ILE A 219 -17.92 -14.51 -8.80
C ILE A 219 -19.25 -13.94 -9.30
N TYR A 220 -19.23 -12.88 -10.12
CA TYR A 220 -20.43 -12.28 -10.67
C TYR A 220 -21.22 -13.28 -11.52
N ILE A 221 -20.56 -14.04 -12.41
CA ILE A 221 -21.21 -15.07 -13.23
C ILE A 221 -21.86 -16.12 -12.34
N ALA A 222 -21.13 -16.63 -11.33
CA ALA A 222 -21.66 -17.63 -10.41
C ALA A 222 -22.91 -17.10 -9.66
N GLN A 223 -22.85 -15.86 -9.19
CA GLN A 223 -23.98 -15.22 -8.52
C GLN A 223 -25.20 -15.05 -9.44
N LYS A 224 -24.97 -14.67 -10.70
CA LYS A 224 -26.08 -14.55 -11.70
C LYS A 224 -26.70 -15.91 -12.05
N ILE A 225 -25.92 -16.98 -12.09
CA ILE A 225 -26.44 -18.34 -12.25
C ILE A 225 -27.33 -18.71 -11.07
N ILE A 226 -26.90 -18.42 -9.84
CA ILE A 226 -27.69 -18.67 -8.62
C ILE A 226 -28.98 -17.84 -8.64
N GLN A 227 -28.91 -16.55 -9.00
CA GLN A 227 -30.08 -15.67 -9.11
C GLN A 227 -31.08 -16.16 -10.16
N GLY A 228 -30.60 -16.67 -11.29
CA GLY A 228 -31.45 -17.24 -12.33
C GLY A 228 -31.99 -18.63 -12.01
N SER A 229 -31.52 -19.27 -10.93
CA SER A 229 -32.02 -20.57 -10.52
C SER A 229 -33.31 -20.41 -9.70
N TYR A 230 -34.40 -21.11 -10.09
CA TYR A 230 -35.67 -21.07 -9.35
C TYR A 230 -35.60 -21.66 -7.92
N LYS A 231 -34.45 -22.13 -7.49
CA LYS A 231 -34.22 -22.69 -6.15
C LYS A 231 -33.97 -21.64 -5.07
N TYR A 232 -33.53 -20.44 -5.44
CA TYR A 232 -33.12 -19.40 -4.51
C TYR A 232 -33.84 -18.10 -4.83
N ASP A 233 -34.55 -17.56 -3.85
CA ASP A 233 -35.19 -16.24 -3.93
C ASP A 233 -34.15 -15.16 -3.57
N VAL A 234 -33.43 -14.69 -4.58
CA VAL A 234 -32.48 -13.57 -4.42
C VAL A 234 -33.23 -12.27 -4.62
N LYS A 235 -33.51 -11.57 -3.52
CA LYS A 235 -34.36 -10.35 -3.50
C LYS A 235 -33.70 -9.14 -4.12
N GLU A 236 -32.37 -9.09 -4.17
CA GLU A 236 -31.61 -7.95 -4.69
C GLU A 236 -30.97 -8.25 -6.03
N ASP A 237 -31.00 -7.27 -6.96
CA ASP A 237 -30.30 -7.41 -8.24
C ASP A 237 -28.80 -7.37 -8.00
N ILE A 238 -28.10 -8.42 -8.42
CA ILE A 238 -26.65 -8.53 -8.29
C ILE A 238 -26.01 -7.64 -9.36
N LYS A 239 -25.31 -6.60 -8.92
CA LYS A 239 -24.60 -5.66 -9.80
C LYS A 239 -23.24 -6.21 -10.19
N HIS A 240 -22.78 -5.85 -11.38
CA HIS A 240 -21.44 -6.20 -11.80
C HIS A 240 -20.40 -5.40 -10.99
N PRO A 241 -19.30 -6.02 -10.46
CA PRO A 241 -18.32 -5.35 -9.60
C PRO A 241 -17.69 -4.09 -10.17
N LEU A 242 -17.57 -3.99 -11.50
CA LEU A 242 -17.05 -2.77 -12.17
C LEU A 242 -17.96 -1.54 -11.99
N PHE A 243 -19.24 -1.74 -11.67
CA PHE A 243 -20.23 -0.67 -11.48
C PHE A 243 -20.62 -0.47 -10.02
N GLU A 244 -20.05 -1.28 -9.12
CA GLU A 244 -20.18 -1.06 -7.69
C GLU A 244 -19.27 0.08 -7.26
N LYS A 245 -19.83 1.03 -6.48
CA LYS A 245 -18.99 2.02 -5.81
C LYS A 245 -18.10 1.26 -4.83
N LYS A 246 -16.77 1.51 -4.86
CA LYS A 246 -15.85 1.06 -3.80
C LYS A 246 -16.46 1.50 -2.46
N LYS A 247 -16.91 0.54 -1.68
CA LYS A 247 -17.31 0.82 -0.29
C LYS A 247 -16.04 1.12 0.48
N ASP A 248 -16.08 2.17 1.30
CA ASP A 248 -15.02 2.36 2.28
C ASP A 248 -15.00 1.11 3.18
N PRO A 249 -13.88 0.38 3.28
CA PRO A 249 -13.80 -0.83 4.10
C PRO A 249 -14.18 -0.58 5.57
N TYR A 250 -14.09 0.67 6.01
CA TYR A 250 -14.44 1.08 7.38
C TYR A 250 -15.88 1.57 7.53
N SER A 251 -16.63 1.72 6.42
CA SER A 251 -18.02 2.20 6.47
C SER A 251 -18.97 1.30 7.25
N GLU A 252 -18.67 -0.01 7.34
CA GLU A 252 -19.46 -0.96 8.13
C GLU A 252 -19.21 -0.84 9.64
N VAL A 253 -18.08 -0.25 10.06
CA VAL A 253 -17.69 -0.03 11.45
C VAL A 253 -18.10 1.36 11.93
N PHE A 254 -18.03 2.35 11.04
CA PHE A 254 -18.51 3.71 11.27
C PHE A 254 -19.93 3.87 10.71
N ASP A 255 -20.86 3.09 11.23
CA ASP A 255 -22.28 3.31 11.01
C ASP A 255 -22.64 4.75 11.44
N ASP A 256 -23.52 5.39 10.68
CA ASP A 256 -24.09 6.69 11.04
C ASP A 256 -24.53 6.65 12.52
N PRO A 257 -24.15 7.65 13.36
CA PRO A 257 -24.56 7.70 14.77
C PRO A 257 -26.04 7.46 15.00
N SER A 258 -26.90 7.80 14.04
CA SER A 258 -28.34 7.52 14.08
C SER A 258 -28.67 6.02 14.03
N VAL A 259 -27.85 5.22 13.36
CA VAL A 259 -28.02 3.74 13.29
C VAL A 259 -27.61 3.10 14.63
N LEU A 260 -26.56 3.62 15.26
CA LEU A 260 -26.10 3.17 16.58
C LEU A 260 -27.13 3.48 17.67
N GLN A 261 -27.79 4.64 17.60
CA GLN A 261 -28.91 4.98 18.51
C GLN A 261 -30.09 4.04 18.33
N ASN A 262 -30.43 3.69 17.10
CA ASN A 262 -31.53 2.75 16.82
C ASN A 262 -31.22 1.30 17.25
N LYS A 263 -29.96 0.93 17.39
CA LYS A 263 -29.52 -0.38 17.91
C LYS A 263 -29.44 -0.42 19.45
N GLY A 264 -29.76 0.67 20.14
CA GLY A 264 -29.79 0.73 21.61
C GLY A 264 -28.43 0.75 22.28
N ILE A 265 -27.37 1.10 21.54
CA ILE A 265 -26.01 1.20 22.10
C ILE A 265 -25.92 2.49 22.94
N GLN A 266 -25.86 2.33 24.27
CA GLN A 266 -25.68 3.44 25.20
C GLN A 266 -24.33 4.09 24.99
N GLY A 267 -24.32 5.41 24.74
CA GLY A 267 -23.08 6.18 24.51
C GLY A 267 -22.98 6.81 23.13
N ALA A 268 -23.78 6.39 22.14
CA ALA A 268 -23.78 6.99 20.80
C ALA A 268 -24.18 8.49 20.80
N SER A 269 -24.90 8.95 21.81
CA SER A 269 -25.26 10.36 21.99
C SER A 269 -24.08 11.25 22.46
N GLN A 270 -23.02 10.66 23.03
CA GLN A 270 -21.86 11.44 23.47
C GLN A 270 -20.88 11.75 22.33
N LEU A 271 -20.86 10.92 21.27
CA LEU A 271 -20.03 11.14 20.08
C LEU A 271 -20.48 12.35 19.26
N ASN A 272 -21.77 12.67 19.24
CA ASN A 272 -22.29 13.84 18.53
C ASN A 272 -21.94 15.18 19.21
N THR A 273 -21.64 15.18 20.50
CA THR A 273 -21.30 16.42 21.24
C THR A 273 -19.83 16.80 21.08
N LEU A 274 -18.95 15.87 20.73
CA LEU A 274 -17.51 16.16 20.54
C LEU A 274 -17.20 16.83 19.18
N ASN A 275 -17.98 16.55 18.15
CA ASN A 275 -17.73 17.10 16.80
C ASN A 275 -18.37 18.47 16.54
N PHE A 276 -19.31 18.95 17.40
CA PHE A 276 -20.00 20.22 17.18
C PHE A 276 -19.36 21.44 17.86
N ASN A 277 -18.40 21.23 18.78
CA ASN A 277 -17.81 22.35 19.53
C ASN A 277 -16.53 22.94 18.89
N GLU A 278 -15.98 22.33 17.83
CA GLU A 278 -14.81 22.91 17.13
C GLU A 278 -15.16 23.83 15.95
N SER A 279 -16.39 23.80 15.45
CA SER A 279 -16.79 24.61 14.28
C SER A 279 -17.47 25.96 14.62
N GLN A 280 -17.51 26.38 15.89
CA GLN A 280 -18.08 27.69 16.31
C GLN A 280 -17.11 28.58 17.05
N LYS A 281 -15.82 28.44 16.85
CA LYS A 281 -14.83 29.43 17.32
C LYS A 281 -13.95 29.86 16.17
N GLU A 282 -14.50 30.66 15.26
CA GLU A 282 -13.85 31.70 14.50
C GLU A 282 -14.85 32.85 14.30
#